data_00c1d63d890af624b2fcfb928ded0acb
#
_entry.id   00c1d63d890af624b2fcfb928ded0acb
#
_cell.length_a   1.000
_cell.length_b   1.000
_cell.length_c   1.000
_cell.angle_alpha   90.00
_cell.angle_beta   90.00
_cell.angle_gamma   90.00
#
_symmetry.space_group_name_H-M   'P 1'
#
loop_
_entity.id
_entity.type
_entity.pdbx_description
1 polymer ?
#
loop_
_entity_poly.entity_id
_entity_poly.type
_entity_poly.pdbx_seq_one_letter_code
_entity_poly.pdbx_strand_id
1 'polypeptide(L)'
;MVLSTWAQSKYPQLQEIVTDHAQIFSSEQLSGLKNKLGQFEQQTTNQLVVLTIEQLGNETIEQYAYGTFNQNKLGQVEKDNGILVLFAKDDREVRIEVGYGLEPYITDAVASRIIRNTMLPRFKAGEYFLGIDLATDQIIQFLSDPEALEEFKKETDSDSGMGVGFKIFILLFLSIFVMAGAFISYRSFGNMIEVFRGMFIGKLGILPGIFMALFSLVPLLFSLVFVVMPLVFVVLIWGIDVTGYSYLLDNMLWIFYVFGSIFLLAMLLAVIKIRVKGKEDFKLSFFKSDRKYVTKTFSSGGTHSFSSSAGSGSSSSFSGGGGSSGGGGASGSW
;
A
#
# COMPACT_ATOMS: atom_id res chain seq x y z
N MET A 1 -22.71 15.91 56.02
CA MET A 1 -21.60 14.99 55.79
C MET A 1 -21.51 14.79 54.27
N VAL A 2 -20.63 15.54 53.61
CA VAL A 2 -20.48 15.48 52.16
C VAL A 2 -19.46 14.36 51.86
N LEU A 3 -19.94 13.24 51.34
CA LEU A 3 -19.07 12.19 50.83
C LEU A 3 -18.44 12.71 49.51
N SER A 4 -17.22 13.20 49.60
CA SER A 4 -16.40 13.44 48.41
C SER A 4 -16.08 12.08 47.80
N THR A 5 -16.83 11.67 46.77
CA THR A 5 -16.42 10.61 45.86
C THR A 5 -15.19 11.09 45.15
N TRP A 6 -14.03 10.60 45.58
CA TRP A 6 -12.80 10.72 44.83
C TRP A 6 -13.05 9.96 43.51
N ALA A 7 -13.18 10.69 42.42
CA ALA A 7 -13.16 10.08 41.09
C ALA A 7 -11.78 9.44 40.92
N GLN A 8 -11.75 8.12 41.07
CA GLN A 8 -10.54 7.34 40.82
C GLN A 8 -10.14 7.56 39.35
N SER A 9 -8.97 8.14 39.13
CA SER A 9 -8.50 8.39 37.77
C SER A 9 -8.42 7.06 37.06
N LYS A 10 -8.88 7.02 35.80
CA LYS A 10 -8.98 5.81 35.00
C LYS A 10 -7.63 5.15 34.76
N TYR A 11 -6.57 5.96 34.64
CA TYR A 11 -5.21 5.51 34.41
C TYR A 11 -4.33 5.80 35.63
N PRO A 12 -3.20 5.08 35.82
CA PRO A 12 -2.31 5.33 36.92
C PRO A 12 -1.68 6.72 36.82
N GLN A 13 -1.55 7.39 37.97
CA GLN A 13 -0.72 8.59 38.07
C GLN A 13 0.73 8.17 38.26
N LEU A 14 1.57 8.50 37.27
CA LEU A 14 2.98 8.15 37.26
C LEU A 14 3.74 9.16 38.13
N GLN A 15 4.30 8.70 39.25
CA GLN A 15 5.12 9.52 40.16
C GLN A 15 6.62 9.36 39.85
N GLU A 16 6.97 8.36 39.09
CA GLU A 16 8.34 7.98 38.77
C GLU A 16 8.48 7.67 37.26
N ILE A 17 9.69 7.87 36.76
CA ILE A 17 10.02 7.62 35.34
C ILE A 17 9.93 6.14 34.96
N VAL A 18 10.06 5.24 35.93
CA VAL A 18 9.82 3.79 35.77
C VAL A 18 8.85 3.35 36.86
N THR A 19 7.70 2.83 36.43
CA THR A 19 6.65 2.31 37.32
C THR A 19 6.39 0.83 36.97
N ASP A 20 6.68 -0.07 37.88
CA ASP A 20 6.58 -1.53 37.68
C ASP A 20 5.43 -2.12 38.49
N HIS A 21 4.19 -2.00 37.99
CA HIS A 21 3.02 -2.61 38.63
C HIS A 21 2.94 -4.13 38.35
N ALA A 22 3.50 -4.62 37.26
CA ALA A 22 3.53 -6.05 36.89
C ALA A 22 4.59 -6.84 37.67
N GLN A 23 5.42 -6.17 38.46
CA GLN A 23 6.47 -6.74 39.29
C GLN A 23 7.41 -7.67 38.49
N ILE A 24 7.82 -7.22 37.30
CA ILE A 24 8.71 -7.99 36.41
C ILE A 24 10.18 -7.61 36.57
N PHE A 25 10.50 -6.58 37.36
CA PHE A 25 11.87 -6.10 37.58
C PHE A 25 12.36 -6.46 38.97
N SER A 26 13.64 -6.85 39.07
CA SER A 26 14.33 -6.86 40.37
C SER A 26 14.57 -5.42 40.89
N SER A 27 14.83 -5.27 42.18
CA SER A 27 15.14 -3.94 42.76
C SER A 27 16.37 -3.27 42.13
N GLU A 28 17.36 -4.08 41.73
CA GLU A 28 18.57 -3.58 41.03
C GLU A 28 18.24 -3.16 39.60
N GLN A 29 17.45 -3.96 38.86
CA GLN A 29 17.00 -3.64 37.51
C GLN A 29 16.16 -2.36 37.50
N LEU A 30 15.22 -2.24 38.43
CA LEU A 30 14.35 -1.07 38.57
C LEU A 30 15.20 0.20 38.85
N SER A 31 16.15 0.13 39.81
CA SER A 31 16.99 1.27 40.14
C SER A 31 17.95 1.64 39.00
N GLY A 32 18.53 0.64 38.33
CA GLY A 32 19.38 0.86 37.16
C GLY A 32 18.65 1.56 36.02
N LEU A 33 17.42 1.08 35.68
CA LEU A 33 16.61 1.67 34.64
C LEU A 33 16.16 3.10 34.98
N LYS A 34 15.75 3.37 36.26
CA LYS A 34 15.44 4.73 36.72
C LYS A 34 16.61 5.68 36.58
N ASN A 35 17.80 5.24 36.96
CA ASN A 35 19.01 6.06 36.84
C ASN A 35 19.33 6.35 35.38
N LYS A 36 19.27 5.35 34.50
CA LYS A 36 19.54 5.50 33.08
C LYS A 36 18.56 6.52 32.44
N LEU A 37 17.28 6.35 32.64
CA LEU A 37 16.25 7.22 32.04
C LEU A 37 16.25 8.62 32.65
N GLY A 38 16.52 8.73 33.95
CA GLY A 38 16.67 10.04 34.64
C GLY A 38 17.90 10.83 34.15
N GLN A 39 19.03 10.16 33.89
CA GLN A 39 20.21 10.80 33.28
C GLN A 39 19.92 11.27 31.86
N PHE A 40 19.23 10.45 31.06
CA PHE A 40 18.81 10.81 29.70
C PHE A 40 17.90 12.05 29.70
N GLU A 41 16.90 12.11 30.57
CA GLU A 41 16.00 13.28 30.69
C GLU A 41 16.79 14.54 31.10
N GLN A 42 17.73 14.43 32.03
CA GLN A 42 18.58 15.58 32.46
C GLN A 42 19.47 16.10 31.33
N GLN A 43 20.00 15.22 30.47
CA GLN A 43 20.90 15.59 29.38
C GLN A 43 20.20 16.16 28.16
N THR A 44 19.03 15.63 27.83
CA THR A 44 18.35 15.91 26.55
C THR A 44 17.03 16.68 26.70
N THR A 45 16.50 16.73 27.92
CA THR A 45 15.14 17.19 28.24
C THR A 45 14.00 16.30 27.65
N ASN A 46 14.31 15.25 26.91
CA ASN A 46 13.33 14.28 26.42
C ASN A 46 12.92 13.34 27.55
N GLN A 47 11.65 13.05 27.65
CA GLN A 47 11.10 12.22 28.73
C GLN A 47 10.76 10.83 28.20
N LEU A 48 11.52 9.81 28.61
CA LEU A 48 11.27 8.41 28.29
C LEU A 48 10.80 7.67 29.53
N VAL A 49 9.55 7.25 29.54
CA VAL A 49 8.86 6.65 30.69
C VAL A 49 8.55 5.19 30.42
N VAL A 50 8.72 4.34 31.42
CA VAL A 50 8.35 2.91 31.34
C VAL A 50 7.26 2.64 32.39
N LEU A 51 6.16 2.05 31.90
CA LEU A 51 5.07 1.55 32.73
C LEU A 51 4.83 0.08 32.44
N THR A 52 4.89 -0.75 33.46
CA THR A 52 4.42 -2.14 33.39
C THR A 52 3.12 -2.29 34.17
N ILE A 53 2.18 -3.05 33.62
CA ILE A 53 0.90 -3.37 34.25
C ILE A 53 0.62 -4.86 34.15
N GLU A 54 -0.23 -5.37 35.04
CA GLU A 54 -0.64 -6.77 34.96
C GLU A 54 -1.55 -7.00 33.75
N GLN A 55 -2.62 -6.18 33.59
CA GLN A 55 -3.62 -6.34 32.56
C GLN A 55 -4.24 -5.00 32.11
N LEU A 56 -4.71 -4.97 30.87
CA LEU A 56 -5.35 -3.79 30.26
C LEU A 56 -6.84 -3.64 30.65
N GLY A 57 -7.45 -4.71 31.12
CA GLY A 57 -8.88 -4.76 31.43
C GLY A 57 -9.74 -4.81 30.16
N ASN A 58 -10.62 -3.81 29.97
CA ASN A 58 -11.53 -3.76 28.81
C ASN A 58 -11.04 -2.82 27.71
N GLU A 59 -9.77 -2.39 27.74
CA GLU A 59 -9.22 -1.44 26.77
C GLU A 59 -8.20 -2.11 25.88
N THR A 60 -7.99 -1.53 24.69
CA THR A 60 -6.85 -1.90 23.85
C THR A 60 -5.59 -1.22 24.41
N ILE A 61 -4.42 -1.76 24.08
CA ILE A 61 -3.15 -1.19 24.53
C ILE A 61 -2.95 0.23 23.99
N GLU A 62 -3.47 0.54 22.81
CA GLU A 62 -3.45 1.87 22.22
C GLU A 62 -4.24 2.88 23.07
N GLN A 63 -5.47 2.51 23.44
CA GLN A 63 -6.32 3.37 24.27
C GLN A 63 -5.71 3.60 25.63
N TYR A 64 -5.17 2.54 26.24
CA TYR A 64 -4.56 2.61 27.56
C TYR A 64 -3.29 3.46 27.54
N ALA A 65 -2.40 3.25 26.55
CA ALA A 65 -1.17 4.03 26.42
C ALA A 65 -1.46 5.51 26.16
N TYR A 66 -2.33 5.82 25.19
CA TYR A 66 -2.75 7.16 24.88
C TYR A 66 -3.39 7.87 26.09
N GLY A 67 -4.28 7.18 26.80
CA GLY A 67 -4.92 7.71 27.98
C GLY A 67 -3.93 7.99 29.12
N THR A 68 -3.02 7.06 29.36
CA THR A 68 -1.95 7.21 30.36
C THR A 68 -1.01 8.35 30.00
N PHE A 69 -0.58 8.43 28.75
CA PHE A 69 0.31 9.48 28.24
C PHE A 69 -0.28 10.87 28.45
N ASN A 70 -1.53 11.07 28.03
CA ASN A 70 -2.19 12.37 28.13
C ASN A 70 -2.62 12.75 29.56
N GLN A 71 -3.06 11.78 30.38
CA GLN A 71 -3.40 12.04 31.77
C GLN A 71 -2.19 12.51 32.59
N ASN A 72 -1.02 11.90 32.33
CA ASN A 72 0.23 12.26 32.99
C ASN A 72 0.99 13.39 32.29
N LYS A 73 0.50 13.88 31.13
CA LYS A 73 1.09 14.97 30.34
C LYS A 73 2.59 14.72 30.10
N LEU A 74 2.91 13.53 29.59
CA LEU A 74 4.30 13.14 29.37
C LEU A 74 4.97 14.05 28.33
N GLY A 75 6.19 14.47 28.62
CA GLY A 75 6.96 15.45 27.84
C GLY A 75 6.79 16.88 28.34
N GLN A 76 7.53 17.79 27.75
CA GLN A 76 7.47 19.22 28.09
C GLN A 76 6.40 19.93 27.26
N VAL A 77 5.72 20.90 27.86
CA VAL A 77 4.78 21.79 27.20
C VAL A 77 5.49 22.47 26.02
N GLU A 78 4.85 22.55 24.86
CA GLU A 78 5.36 23.10 23.59
C GLU A 78 6.43 22.28 22.88
N LYS A 79 7.04 21.27 23.53
CA LYS A 79 8.02 20.38 22.90
C LYS A 79 7.44 19.03 22.55
N ASP A 80 6.40 18.56 23.24
CA ASP A 80 5.77 17.25 23.09
C ASP A 80 6.78 16.10 22.99
N ASN A 81 7.83 16.18 23.82
CA ASN A 81 9.02 15.33 23.77
C ASN A 81 8.96 14.18 24.78
N GLY A 82 7.78 13.61 24.95
CA GLY A 82 7.57 12.43 25.78
C GLY A 82 7.54 11.13 24.97
N ILE A 83 7.96 10.04 25.59
CA ILE A 83 7.78 8.66 25.09
C ILE A 83 7.32 7.79 26.25
N LEU A 84 6.31 6.95 26.01
CA LEU A 84 5.85 5.94 26.97
C LEU A 84 6.08 4.54 26.38
N VAL A 85 6.81 3.71 27.11
CA VAL A 85 6.87 2.26 26.86
C VAL A 85 5.92 1.61 27.85
N LEU A 86 4.79 1.12 27.34
CA LEU A 86 3.78 0.38 28.11
C LEU A 86 3.91 -1.11 27.85
N PHE A 87 3.99 -1.90 28.92
CA PHE A 87 4.03 -3.35 28.90
C PHE A 87 2.87 -3.92 29.72
N ALA A 88 2.02 -4.75 29.08
CA ALA A 88 0.90 -5.45 29.71
C ALA A 88 1.22 -6.96 29.75
N LYS A 89 1.44 -7.47 30.96
CA LYS A 89 2.00 -8.80 31.19
C LYS A 89 1.05 -9.93 30.78
N ASP A 90 -0.18 -9.90 31.26
CA ASP A 90 -1.16 -10.98 31.08
C ASP A 90 -1.75 -10.95 29.66
N ASP A 91 -1.92 -9.75 29.10
CA ASP A 91 -2.37 -9.56 27.72
C ASP A 91 -1.28 -9.88 26.70
N ARG A 92 0.00 -9.95 27.13
CA ARG A 92 1.18 -10.13 26.28
C ARG A 92 1.25 -9.07 25.18
N GLU A 93 1.07 -7.84 25.56
CA GLU A 93 1.10 -6.71 24.65
C GLU A 93 2.08 -5.64 25.11
N VAL A 94 2.71 -4.99 24.15
CA VAL A 94 3.62 -3.87 24.39
C VAL A 94 3.33 -2.76 23.40
N ARG A 95 3.47 -1.51 23.86
CA ARG A 95 3.31 -0.33 23.04
C ARG A 95 4.39 0.70 23.35
N ILE A 96 4.87 1.36 22.32
CA ILE A 96 5.67 2.57 22.40
C ILE A 96 4.78 3.70 21.89
N GLU A 97 4.37 4.61 22.77
CA GLU A 97 3.62 5.82 22.44
C GLU A 97 4.58 6.99 22.37
N VAL A 98 4.53 7.79 21.32
CA VAL A 98 5.50 8.84 21.02
C VAL A 98 4.80 10.19 20.94
N GLY A 99 5.33 11.19 21.62
CA GLY A 99 4.84 12.56 21.52
C GLY A 99 5.25 13.23 20.20
N TYR A 100 4.42 14.14 19.70
CA TYR A 100 4.57 14.79 18.39
C TYR A 100 5.97 15.38 18.13
N GLY A 101 6.64 15.92 19.16
CA GLY A 101 7.97 16.49 19.01
C GLY A 101 9.08 15.47 18.70
N LEU A 102 8.82 14.19 18.97
CA LEU A 102 9.78 13.09 18.74
C LEU A 102 9.40 12.19 17.56
N GLU A 103 8.22 12.35 16.95
CA GLU A 103 7.80 11.58 15.76
C GLU A 103 8.78 11.68 14.58
N PRO A 104 9.46 12.82 14.32
CA PRO A 104 10.46 12.88 13.26
C PRO A 104 11.64 11.92 13.46
N TYR A 105 11.94 11.56 14.71
CA TYR A 105 13.03 10.66 15.09
C TYR A 105 12.53 9.23 15.32
N ILE A 106 11.53 9.07 16.17
CA ILE A 106 10.93 7.76 16.50
C ILE A 106 9.58 7.68 15.79
N THR A 107 9.62 7.40 14.49
CA THR A 107 8.42 7.17 13.68
C THR A 107 7.74 5.86 14.07
N ASP A 108 6.47 5.66 13.67
CA ASP A 108 5.75 4.39 13.88
C ASP A 108 6.53 3.19 13.31
N ALA A 109 7.21 3.38 12.19
CA ALA A 109 8.03 2.34 11.57
C ALA A 109 9.25 1.98 12.45
N VAL A 110 9.92 2.97 13.02
CA VAL A 110 11.06 2.79 13.95
C VAL A 110 10.56 2.11 15.22
N ALA A 111 9.50 2.62 15.86
CA ALA A 111 8.92 2.04 17.06
C ALA A 111 8.48 0.59 16.85
N SER A 112 7.76 0.31 15.74
CA SER A 112 7.33 -1.03 15.36
C SER A 112 8.50 -2.00 15.18
N ARG A 113 9.64 -1.53 14.63
CA ARG A 113 10.82 -2.36 14.45
C ARG A 113 11.52 -2.64 15.76
N ILE A 114 11.66 -1.65 16.65
CA ILE A 114 12.19 -1.84 18.02
C ILE A 114 11.36 -2.93 18.73
N ILE A 115 10.04 -2.83 18.66
CA ILE A 115 9.15 -3.84 19.25
C ILE A 115 9.42 -5.22 18.63
N ARG A 116 9.35 -5.35 17.32
CA ARG A 116 9.42 -6.66 16.64
C ARG A 116 10.78 -7.33 16.72
N ASN A 117 11.87 -6.54 16.59
CA ASN A 117 13.20 -7.12 16.45
C ASN A 117 13.97 -7.14 17.79
N THR A 118 13.65 -6.25 18.72
CA THR A 118 14.35 -6.16 20.01
C THR A 118 13.50 -6.70 21.17
N MET A 119 12.25 -6.24 21.32
CA MET A 119 11.42 -6.59 22.48
C MET A 119 10.81 -7.98 22.36
N LEU A 120 10.05 -8.26 21.28
CA LEU A 120 9.29 -9.51 21.16
C LEU A 120 10.13 -10.77 21.21
N PRO A 121 11.34 -10.87 20.62
CA PRO A 121 12.18 -12.06 20.77
C PRO A 121 12.56 -12.33 22.23
N ARG A 122 12.84 -11.29 23.00
CA ARG A 122 13.18 -11.38 24.42
C ARG A 122 11.96 -11.74 25.26
N PHE A 123 10.81 -11.17 24.97
CA PHE A 123 9.57 -11.48 25.67
C PHE A 123 9.13 -12.93 25.46
N LYS A 124 9.30 -13.46 24.26
CA LYS A 124 9.08 -14.90 23.96
C LYS A 124 10.02 -15.82 24.74
N ALA A 125 11.23 -15.36 25.07
CA ALA A 125 12.19 -16.06 25.90
C ALA A 125 11.94 -15.87 27.42
N GLY A 126 10.95 -15.04 27.81
CA GLY A 126 10.68 -14.70 29.22
C GLY A 126 11.62 -13.62 29.79
N GLU A 127 12.46 -13.02 28.96
CA GLU A 127 13.46 -12.02 29.35
C GLU A 127 12.88 -10.60 29.27
N TYR A 128 11.80 -10.33 30.01
CA TYR A 128 11.02 -9.09 29.91
C TYR A 128 11.87 -7.83 30.18
N PHE A 129 12.65 -7.84 31.27
CA PHE A 129 13.54 -6.73 31.59
C PHE A 129 14.52 -6.43 30.45
N LEU A 130 15.20 -7.46 29.97
CA LEU A 130 16.21 -7.31 28.90
C LEU A 130 15.61 -6.73 27.62
N GLY A 131 14.37 -7.15 27.26
CA GLY A 131 13.66 -6.59 26.10
C GLY A 131 13.35 -5.11 26.25
N ILE A 132 12.91 -4.68 27.43
CA ILE A 132 12.62 -3.28 27.74
C ILE A 132 13.91 -2.46 27.83
N ASP A 133 14.93 -2.97 28.48
CA ASP A 133 16.22 -2.30 28.67
C ASP A 133 16.91 -2.01 27.33
N LEU A 134 17.02 -3.02 26.47
CA LEU A 134 17.57 -2.87 25.11
C LEU A 134 16.75 -1.92 24.24
N ALA A 135 15.43 -1.94 24.35
CA ALA A 135 14.57 -1.02 23.60
C ALA A 135 14.78 0.43 24.05
N THR A 136 14.92 0.66 25.36
CA THR A 136 15.22 2.01 25.87
C THR A 136 16.61 2.48 25.45
N ASP A 137 17.61 1.60 25.38
CA ASP A 137 18.94 1.92 24.86
C ASP A 137 18.89 2.36 23.40
N GLN A 138 18.14 1.63 22.55
CA GLN A 138 17.95 2.01 21.14
C GLN A 138 17.24 3.35 20.97
N ILE A 139 16.18 3.60 21.76
CA ILE A 139 15.46 4.88 21.73
C ILE A 139 16.39 6.02 22.12
N ILE A 140 17.17 5.86 23.19
CA ILE A 140 18.16 6.84 23.65
C ILE A 140 19.21 7.09 22.56
N GLN A 141 19.75 6.02 21.97
CA GLN A 141 20.73 6.12 20.89
C GLN A 141 20.18 6.92 19.70
N PHE A 142 18.99 6.61 19.23
CA PHE A 142 18.40 7.29 18.07
C PHE A 142 18.03 8.76 18.31
N LEU A 143 17.73 9.12 19.56
CA LEU A 143 17.49 10.52 19.94
C LEU A 143 18.78 11.30 20.19
N SER A 144 19.90 10.61 20.43
CA SER A 144 21.20 11.22 20.71
C SER A 144 22.13 11.24 19.50
N ASP A 145 21.96 10.30 18.58
CA ASP A 145 22.82 10.10 17.41
C ASP A 145 21.98 9.98 16.13
N PRO A 146 21.87 11.07 15.35
CA PRO A 146 21.14 11.05 14.09
C PRO A 146 21.72 10.09 13.03
N GLU A 147 23.04 9.82 13.06
CA GLU A 147 23.65 8.88 12.09
C GLU A 147 23.22 7.45 12.38
N ALA A 148 23.18 7.05 13.65
CA ALA A 148 22.67 5.74 14.05
C ALA A 148 21.20 5.54 13.67
N LEU A 149 20.39 6.60 13.77
CA LEU A 149 18.99 6.56 13.32
C LEU A 149 18.88 6.38 11.80
N GLU A 150 19.67 7.10 11.01
CA GLU A 150 19.66 6.99 9.55
C GLU A 150 20.18 5.63 9.08
N GLU A 151 21.18 5.06 9.73
CA GLU A 151 21.65 3.70 9.45
C GLU A 151 20.55 2.67 9.74
N PHE A 152 19.88 2.79 10.89
CA PHE A 152 18.75 1.93 11.26
C PHE A 152 17.57 2.05 10.28
N LYS A 153 17.26 3.26 9.80
CA LYS A 153 16.23 3.48 8.78
C LYS A 153 16.61 2.81 7.45
N LYS A 154 17.86 2.94 6.99
CA LYS A 154 18.34 2.29 5.75
C LYS A 154 18.27 0.77 5.83
N GLU A 155 18.63 0.18 6.95
CA GLU A 155 18.45 -1.25 7.18
C GLU A 155 16.97 -1.63 7.19
N THR A 156 16.08 -0.74 7.70
CA THR A 156 14.64 -0.95 7.73
C THR A 156 14.06 -0.99 6.34
N ASP A 157 14.45 -0.08 5.47
CA ASP A 157 13.98 -0.03 4.08
C ASP A 157 14.43 -1.26 3.29
N SER A 158 15.60 -1.82 3.61
CA SER A 158 16.07 -3.06 3.00
C SER A 158 15.33 -4.31 3.53
N ASP A 159 14.90 -4.32 4.78
CA ASP A 159 14.27 -5.49 5.43
C ASP A 159 12.72 -5.46 5.32
N SER A 160 12.11 -4.27 5.21
CA SER A 160 10.67 -4.10 4.93
C SER A 160 10.32 -4.33 3.46
N GLY A 161 11.32 -4.37 2.59
CA GLY A 161 11.16 -4.69 1.18
C GLY A 161 10.69 -6.14 1.00
N MET A 162 9.62 -6.34 0.21
CA MET A 162 9.24 -7.68 -0.26
C MET A 162 10.49 -8.41 -0.76
N GLY A 163 10.75 -9.60 -0.21
CA GLY A 163 11.90 -10.42 -0.58
C GLY A 163 12.02 -10.55 -2.11
N VAL A 164 13.26 -10.55 -2.63
CA VAL A 164 13.52 -10.61 -4.08
C VAL A 164 12.74 -11.74 -4.76
N GLY A 165 12.64 -12.90 -4.11
CA GLY A 165 11.85 -14.04 -4.62
C GLY A 165 10.37 -13.70 -4.78
N PHE A 166 9.77 -12.98 -3.83
CA PHE A 166 8.38 -12.55 -3.91
C PHE A 166 8.16 -11.47 -4.98
N LYS A 167 9.10 -10.54 -5.14
CA LYS A 167 9.09 -9.56 -6.26
C LYS A 167 9.12 -10.25 -7.62
N ILE A 168 9.98 -11.26 -7.79
CA ILE A 168 10.06 -12.07 -9.01
C ILE A 168 8.74 -12.81 -9.25
N PHE A 169 8.14 -13.41 -8.21
CA PHE A 169 6.85 -14.09 -8.32
C PHE A 169 5.75 -13.14 -8.80
N ILE A 170 5.66 -11.92 -8.23
CA ILE A 170 4.71 -10.90 -8.66
C ILE A 170 4.95 -10.51 -10.13
N LEU A 171 6.20 -10.31 -10.55
CA LEU A 171 6.53 -10.00 -11.94
C LEU A 171 6.08 -11.08 -12.91
N LEU A 172 6.34 -12.35 -12.58
CA LEU A 172 5.88 -13.49 -13.38
C LEU A 172 4.35 -13.54 -13.44
N PHE A 173 3.67 -13.32 -12.33
CA PHE A 173 2.21 -13.27 -12.28
C PHE A 173 1.65 -12.12 -13.14
N LEU A 174 2.18 -10.91 -12.99
CA LEU A 174 1.76 -9.74 -13.76
C LEU A 174 2.06 -9.90 -15.26
N SER A 175 3.15 -10.60 -15.63
CA SER A 175 3.49 -10.86 -17.03
C SER A 175 2.43 -11.66 -17.78
N ILE A 176 1.67 -12.52 -17.10
CA ILE A 176 0.56 -13.28 -17.68
C ILE A 176 -0.53 -12.32 -18.18
N PHE A 177 -0.86 -11.30 -17.38
CA PHE A 177 -1.86 -10.29 -17.76
C PHE A 177 -1.37 -9.46 -18.95
N VAL A 178 -0.09 -9.03 -18.92
CA VAL A 178 0.52 -8.28 -20.02
C VAL A 178 0.50 -9.10 -21.32
N MET A 179 0.85 -10.39 -21.26
CA MET A 179 0.78 -11.27 -22.43
C MET A 179 -0.65 -11.45 -22.94
N ALA A 180 -1.62 -11.63 -22.05
CA ALA A 180 -3.03 -11.73 -22.44
C ALA A 180 -3.52 -10.42 -23.08
N GLY A 181 -3.21 -9.28 -22.49
CA GLY A 181 -3.51 -7.96 -23.05
C GLY A 181 -2.87 -7.75 -24.43
N ALA A 182 -1.58 -8.08 -24.57
CA ALA A 182 -0.84 -7.99 -25.82
C ALA A 182 -1.45 -8.89 -26.91
N PHE A 183 -1.84 -10.11 -26.56
CA PHE A 183 -2.52 -11.04 -27.49
C PHE A 183 -3.85 -10.50 -27.97
N ILE A 184 -4.70 -9.98 -27.07
CA ILE A 184 -6.00 -9.37 -27.41
C ILE A 184 -5.78 -8.14 -28.29
N SER A 185 -4.79 -7.26 -27.95
CA SER A 185 -4.42 -6.09 -28.73
C SER A 185 -3.97 -6.47 -30.14
N TYR A 186 -3.08 -7.45 -30.27
CA TYR A 186 -2.59 -7.94 -31.54
C TYR A 186 -3.73 -8.44 -32.44
N ARG A 187 -4.63 -9.26 -31.87
CA ARG A 187 -5.78 -9.79 -32.60
C ARG A 187 -6.77 -8.70 -33.02
N SER A 188 -7.08 -7.76 -32.13
CA SER A 188 -7.97 -6.62 -32.40
C SER A 188 -7.39 -5.71 -33.47
N PHE A 189 -6.12 -5.40 -33.39
CA PHE A 189 -5.42 -4.59 -34.38
C PHE A 189 -5.38 -5.29 -35.75
N GLY A 190 -5.15 -6.59 -35.78
CA GLY A 190 -5.25 -7.41 -36.99
C GLY A 190 -6.63 -7.37 -37.62
N ASN A 191 -7.69 -7.47 -36.83
CA ASN A 191 -9.06 -7.34 -37.32
C ASN A 191 -9.33 -5.94 -37.91
N MET A 192 -8.83 -4.88 -37.28
CA MET A 192 -8.95 -3.51 -37.76
C MET A 192 -8.27 -3.30 -39.10
N ILE A 193 -7.08 -3.91 -39.32
CA ILE A 193 -6.40 -3.90 -40.63
C ILE A 193 -7.27 -4.58 -41.68
N GLU A 194 -7.91 -5.73 -41.38
CA GLU A 194 -8.77 -6.42 -42.34
C GLU A 194 -10.06 -5.64 -42.64
N VAL A 195 -10.62 -4.90 -41.68
CA VAL A 195 -11.73 -3.98 -41.90
C VAL A 195 -11.34 -2.90 -42.91
N PHE A 196 -10.23 -2.20 -42.72
CA PHE A 196 -9.74 -1.19 -43.67
C PHE A 196 -9.44 -1.78 -45.05
N ARG A 197 -8.78 -2.96 -45.07
CA ARG A 197 -8.55 -3.67 -46.31
C ARG A 197 -9.86 -3.98 -47.04
N GLY A 198 -10.86 -4.52 -46.33
CA GLY A 198 -12.18 -4.82 -46.90
C GLY A 198 -12.87 -3.60 -47.49
N MET A 199 -12.72 -2.42 -46.84
CA MET A 199 -13.24 -1.15 -47.37
C MET A 199 -12.55 -0.73 -48.67
N PHE A 200 -11.20 -0.82 -48.73
CA PHE A 200 -10.41 -0.40 -49.89
C PHE A 200 -10.59 -1.29 -51.13
N ILE A 201 -10.87 -2.57 -50.95
CA ILE A 201 -11.15 -3.49 -52.06
C ILE A 201 -12.64 -3.60 -52.40
N GLY A 202 -13.51 -2.78 -51.75
CA GLY A 202 -14.94 -2.72 -52.03
C GLY A 202 -15.75 -3.96 -51.61
N LYS A 203 -15.15 -4.87 -50.83
CA LYS A 203 -15.82 -6.05 -50.26
C LYS A 203 -16.55 -5.73 -48.96
N LEU A 204 -16.21 -4.61 -48.33
CA LEU A 204 -16.94 -4.07 -47.19
C LEU A 204 -17.34 -2.63 -47.51
N GLY A 205 -18.61 -2.30 -47.29
CA GLY A 205 -19.09 -0.93 -47.48
C GLY A 205 -18.44 0.03 -46.50
N ILE A 206 -18.23 1.28 -46.92
CA ILE A 206 -17.56 2.29 -46.07
C ILE A 206 -18.36 2.50 -44.77
N LEU A 207 -19.66 2.67 -44.85
CA LEU A 207 -20.47 2.90 -43.62
C LEU A 207 -20.48 1.73 -42.66
N PRO A 208 -20.75 0.46 -43.07
CA PRO A 208 -20.56 -0.70 -42.20
C PRO A 208 -19.13 -0.89 -41.72
N GLY A 209 -18.12 -0.55 -42.56
CA GLY A 209 -16.71 -0.65 -42.23
C GLY A 209 -16.29 0.31 -41.12
N ILE A 210 -16.75 1.56 -41.15
CA ILE A 210 -16.49 2.54 -40.07
C ILE A 210 -17.09 2.01 -38.77
N PHE A 211 -18.31 1.48 -38.80
CA PHE A 211 -18.97 0.91 -37.63
C PHE A 211 -18.16 -0.27 -37.05
N MET A 212 -17.70 -1.19 -37.92
CA MET A 212 -16.85 -2.30 -37.49
C MET A 212 -15.50 -1.86 -36.99
N ALA A 213 -14.89 -0.83 -37.59
CA ALA A 213 -13.64 -0.26 -37.10
C ALA A 213 -13.77 0.35 -35.69
N LEU A 214 -14.86 1.08 -35.45
CA LEU A 214 -15.18 1.62 -34.11
C LEU A 214 -15.42 0.50 -33.11
N PHE A 215 -16.16 -0.54 -33.48
CA PHE A 215 -16.37 -1.70 -32.59
C PHE A 215 -15.08 -2.47 -32.29
N SER A 216 -14.09 -2.47 -33.20
CA SER A 216 -12.79 -3.09 -32.95
C SER A 216 -11.93 -2.36 -31.91
N LEU A 217 -12.28 -1.10 -31.59
CA LEU A 217 -11.65 -0.35 -30.49
C LEU A 217 -12.04 -0.92 -29.12
N VAL A 218 -13.25 -1.45 -28.96
CA VAL A 218 -13.72 -1.93 -27.65
C VAL A 218 -12.78 -2.99 -27.05
N PRO A 219 -12.49 -4.11 -27.73
CA PRO A 219 -11.53 -5.08 -27.19
C PRO A 219 -10.10 -4.55 -27.13
N LEU A 220 -9.71 -3.58 -27.98
CA LEU A 220 -8.43 -2.90 -27.90
C LEU A 220 -8.32 -2.07 -26.62
N LEU A 221 -9.32 -1.26 -26.31
CA LEU A 221 -9.39 -0.47 -25.08
C LEU A 221 -9.41 -1.36 -23.83
N PHE A 222 -10.22 -2.42 -23.89
CA PHE A 222 -10.26 -3.39 -22.79
C PHE A 222 -8.92 -4.06 -22.56
N SER A 223 -8.16 -4.38 -23.62
CA SER A 223 -6.84 -4.98 -23.51
C SER A 223 -5.80 -4.07 -22.90
N LEU A 224 -5.96 -2.73 -23.03
CA LEU A 224 -5.07 -1.76 -22.39
C LEU A 224 -5.09 -1.86 -20.86
N VAL A 225 -6.25 -2.19 -20.27
CA VAL A 225 -6.35 -2.39 -18.82
C VAL A 225 -5.43 -3.51 -18.37
N PHE A 226 -5.36 -4.62 -19.14
CA PHE A 226 -4.48 -5.76 -18.83
C PHE A 226 -2.99 -5.47 -19.04
N VAL A 227 -2.64 -4.40 -19.72
CA VAL A 227 -1.25 -3.95 -19.89
C VAL A 227 -0.90 -2.85 -18.91
N VAL A 228 -1.75 -1.82 -18.80
CA VAL A 228 -1.46 -0.62 -17.98
C VAL A 228 -1.52 -0.93 -16.49
N MET A 229 -2.55 -1.66 -16.02
CA MET A 229 -2.66 -1.96 -14.59
C MET A 229 -1.46 -2.73 -14.01
N PRO A 230 -0.97 -3.82 -14.64
CA PRO A 230 0.25 -4.47 -14.20
C PRO A 230 1.48 -3.55 -14.19
N LEU A 231 1.63 -2.67 -15.17
CA LEU A 231 2.72 -1.70 -15.22
C LEU A 231 2.64 -0.69 -14.07
N VAL A 232 1.45 -0.19 -13.75
CA VAL A 232 1.23 0.67 -12.58
C VAL A 232 1.60 -0.06 -11.29
N PHE A 233 1.22 -1.34 -11.13
CA PHE A 233 1.62 -2.14 -9.97
C PHE A 233 3.14 -2.31 -9.88
N VAL A 234 3.83 -2.52 -11.00
CA VAL A 234 5.30 -2.58 -11.03
C VAL A 234 5.90 -1.27 -10.54
N VAL A 235 5.41 -0.12 -11.03
CA VAL A 235 5.88 1.22 -10.61
C VAL A 235 5.71 1.41 -9.10
N LEU A 236 4.54 1.05 -8.55
CA LEU A 236 4.25 1.18 -7.11
C LEU A 236 5.13 0.26 -6.25
N ILE A 237 5.34 -1.00 -6.68
CA ILE A 237 6.13 -1.99 -5.93
C ILE A 237 7.62 -1.61 -5.89
N TRP A 238 8.14 -1.01 -6.97
CA TRP A 238 9.54 -0.57 -7.05
C TRP A 238 9.77 0.85 -6.54
N GLY A 239 8.71 1.56 -6.12
CA GLY A 239 8.83 2.93 -5.63
C GLY A 239 9.39 3.90 -6.68
N ILE A 240 9.09 3.65 -7.96
CA ILE A 240 9.56 4.52 -9.04
C ILE A 240 8.82 5.86 -8.95
N ASP A 241 9.57 6.94 -8.81
CA ASP A 241 9.00 8.29 -8.78
C ASP A 241 8.44 8.68 -10.16
N VAL A 242 7.13 8.85 -10.21
CA VAL A 242 6.40 9.27 -11.42
C VAL A 242 5.86 10.70 -11.33
N THR A 243 6.18 11.43 -10.28
CA THR A 243 5.67 12.80 -10.07
C THR A 243 6.05 13.75 -11.21
N GLY A 244 7.23 13.55 -11.82
CA GLY A 244 7.68 14.30 -12.99
C GLY A 244 6.80 14.14 -14.24
N TYR A 245 5.90 13.13 -14.28
CA TYR A 245 5.00 12.87 -15.41
C TYR A 245 3.56 13.30 -15.17
N SER A 246 3.27 14.02 -14.08
CA SER A 246 1.92 14.50 -13.74
C SER A 246 1.28 15.33 -14.86
N TYR A 247 2.09 16.07 -15.65
CA TYR A 247 1.61 16.85 -16.80
C TYR A 247 0.87 16.00 -17.86
N LEU A 248 1.11 14.68 -17.92
CA LEU A 248 0.40 13.79 -18.84
C LEU A 248 -1.08 13.59 -18.40
N LEU A 249 -1.37 13.75 -17.12
CA LEU A 249 -2.72 13.65 -16.58
C LEU A 249 -3.47 14.99 -16.71
N ASP A 250 -2.75 16.10 -16.68
CA ASP A 250 -3.32 17.45 -16.79
C ASP A 250 -3.85 17.73 -18.19
N ASN A 251 -3.24 17.14 -19.22
CA ASN A 251 -3.65 17.32 -20.60
C ASN A 251 -3.83 15.98 -21.32
N MET A 252 -5.06 15.49 -21.37
CA MET A 252 -5.42 14.21 -22.01
C MET A 252 -5.50 14.25 -23.54
N LEU A 253 -5.19 15.37 -24.21
CA LEU A 253 -5.27 15.48 -25.68
C LEU A 253 -4.34 14.49 -26.40
N TRP A 254 -3.22 14.12 -25.78
CA TRP A 254 -2.32 13.12 -26.34
C TRP A 254 -3.01 11.75 -26.61
N ILE A 255 -4.06 11.42 -25.85
CA ILE A 255 -4.83 10.19 -26.03
C ILE A 255 -5.47 10.16 -27.44
N PHE A 256 -6.03 11.29 -27.89
CA PHE A 256 -6.61 11.40 -29.24
C PHE A 256 -5.55 11.23 -30.34
N TYR A 257 -4.33 11.75 -30.11
CA TYR A 257 -3.22 11.55 -31.05
C TYR A 257 -2.78 10.08 -31.11
N VAL A 258 -2.73 9.40 -29.97
CA VAL A 258 -2.41 7.95 -29.93
C VAL A 258 -3.47 7.15 -30.67
N PHE A 259 -4.77 7.38 -30.43
CA PHE A 259 -5.83 6.69 -31.16
C PHE A 259 -5.81 7.01 -32.65
N GLY A 260 -5.65 8.26 -33.02
CA GLY A 260 -5.52 8.68 -34.41
C GLY A 260 -4.35 7.99 -35.11
N SER A 261 -3.19 7.89 -34.45
CA SER A 261 -2.01 7.22 -35.00
C SER A 261 -2.25 5.71 -35.19
N ILE A 262 -2.96 5.04 -34.29
CA ILE A 262 -3.34 3.62 -34.40
C ILE A 262 -4.21 3.38 -35.63
N PHE A 263 -5.22 4.25 -35.88
CA PHE A 263 -6.06 4.18 -37.07
C PHE A 263 -5.26 4.39 -38.35
N LEU A 264 -4.43 5.43 -38.39
CA LEU A 264 -3.58 5.71 -39.56
C LEU A 264 -2.61 4.58 -39.84
N LEU A 265 -2.02 3.98 -38.82
CA LEU A 265 -1.11 2.82 -38.97
C LEU A 265 -1.87 1.62 -39.52
N ALA A 266 -3.07 1.32 -39.00
CA ALA A 266 -3.88 0.21 -39.48
C ALA A 266 -4.30 0.41 -40.96
N MET A 267 -4.65 1.65 -41.32
CA MET A 267 -4.99 2.02 -42.68
C MET A 267 -3.76 1.85 -43.63
N LEU A 268 -2.59 2.32 -43.21
CA LEU A 268 -1.34 2.17 -43.97
C LEU A 268 -0.98 0.68 -44.19
N LEU A 269 -1.07 -0.13 -43.12
CA LEU A 269 -0.80 -1.57 -43.19
C LEU A 269 -1.82 -2.31 -44.08
N ALA A 270 -3.09 -1.86 -44.09
CA ALA A 270 -4.10 -2.39 -45.00
C ALA A 270 -3.74 -2.13 -46.46
N VAL A 271 -3.28 -0.91 -46.80
CA VAL A 271 -2.81 -0.53 -48.15
C VAL A 271 -1.59 -1.36 -48.55
N ILE A 272 -0.60 -1.50 -47.66
CA ILE A 272 0.58 -2.34 -47.91
C ILE A 272 0.16 -3.79 -48.19
N LYS A 273 -0.74 -4.33 -47.41
CA LYS A 273 -1.25 -5.70 -47.54
C LYS A 273 -1.97 -5.94 -48.87
N ILE A 274 -2.71 -4.94 -49.42
CA ILE A 274 -3.33 -4.98 -50.73
C ILE A 274 -2.23 -5.03 -51.81
N ARG A 275 -1.25 -4.15 -51.74
CA ARG A 275 -0.15 -4.08 -52.74
C ARG A 275 0.71 -5.34 -52.77
N VAL A 276 1.07 -5.89 -51.61
CA VAL A 276 1.90 -7.10 -51.50
C VAL A 276 1.18 -8.34 -52.03
N LYS A 277 -0.14 -8.46 -51.82
CA LYS A 277 -0.90 -9.59 -52.35
C LYS A 277 -1.15 -9.53 -53.84
N GLY A 278 -1.02 -8.38 -54.53
CA GLY A 278 -0.93 -8.19 -55.97
C GLY A 278 -2.12 -8.64 -56.82
N LYS A 279 -3.23 -9.09 -56.24
CA LYS A 279 -4.41 -9.64 -56.90
C LYS A 279 -5.70 -8.88 -56.60
N GLU A 280 -5.62 -7.76 -55.91
CA GLU A 280 -6.80 -7.02 -55.41
C GLU A 280 -6.70 -5.57 -55.88
N ASP A 281 -7.71 -5.12 -56.68
CA ASP A 281 -7.81 -3.74 -57.14
C ASP A 281 -8.50 -2.85 -56.07
N PHE A 282 -8.10 -1.59 -56.04
CA PHE A 282 -8.80 -0.58 -55.22
C PHE A 282 -10.18 -0.34 -55.78
N LYS A 283 -11.21 -0.66 -54.97
CA LYS A 283 -12.60 -0.43 -55.32
C LYS A 283 -13.34 -0.02 -54.07
N LEU A 284 -14.06 1.08 -54.12
CA LEU A 284 -14.83 1.58 -52.97
C LEU A 284 -16.32 1.28 -53.17
N SER A 285 -17.00 0.82 -52.12
CA SER A 285 -18.43 0.65 -52.06
C SER A 285 -18.96 1.35 -50.82
N PHE A 286 -20.00 2.21 -50.94
CA PHE A 286 -20.51 2.97 -49.79
C PHE A 286 -21.34 2.13 -48.85
N PHE A 287 -22.24 1.28 -49.39
CA PHE A 287 -23.25 0.55 -48.58
C PHE A 287 -23.20 -0.98 -48.76
N LYS A 288 -22.81 -1.48 -49.93
CA LYS A 288 -22.81 -2.92 -50.22
C LYS A 288 -21.59 -3.61 -49.58
N SER A 289 -21.89 -4.64 -48.80
CA SER A 289 -20.86 -5.53 -48.24
C SER A 289 -21.04 -6.96 -48.79
N ASP A 290 -19.95 -7.62 -49.15
CA ASP A 290 -19.94 -9.04 -49.52
C ASP A 290 -20.10 -9.91 -48.27
N ARG A 291 -21.27 -10.56 -48.16
CA ARG A 291 -21.64 -11.40 -47.03
C ARG A 291 -20.65 -12.56 -46.80
N LYS A 292 -20.13 -13.15 -47.88
CA LYS A 292 -19.13 -14.23 -47.81
C LYS A 292 -17.79 -13.73 -47.26
N TYR A 293 -17.38 -12.53 -47.70
CA TYR A 293 -16.14 -11.91 -47.16
C TYR A 293 -16.26 -11.60 -45.69
N VAL A 294 -17.35 -10.96 -45.26
CA VAL A 294 -17.60 -10.59 -43.86
C VAL A 294 -17.61 -11.84 -42.97
N THR A 295 -18.41 -12.86 -43.37
CA THR A 295 -18.49 -14.10 -42.59
C THR A 295 -17.14 -14.82 -42.49
N LYS A 296 -16.40 -14.94 -43.62
CA LYS A 296 -15.11 -15.62 -43.65
C LYS A 296 -14.01 -14.90 -42.86
N THR A 297 -14.05 -13.56 -42.83
CA THR A 297 -12.99 -12.75 -42.27
C THR A 297 -13.23 -12.45 -40.78
N PHE A 298 -14.49 -12.26 -40.37
CA PHE A 298 -14.82 -11.76 -39.03
C PHE A 298 -15.65 -12.75 -38.18
N SER A 299 -16.20 -13.84 -38.72
CA SER A 299 -16.73 -14.91 -37.90
C SER A 299 -15.58 -15.77 -37.36
N SER A 300 -15.05 -15.43 -36.21
CA SER A 300 -14.31 -16.37 -35.40
C SER A 300 -15.30 -17.40 -34.84
N GLY A 301 -15.20 -18.63 -35.30
CA GLY A 301 -16.02 -19.73 -34.82
C GLY A 301 -15.89 -19.88 -33.30
N GLY A 302 -17.04 -20.05 -32.67
CA GLY A 302 -17.12 -20.34 -31.24
C GLY A 302 -18.17 -19.50 -30.54
N THR A 303 -19.46 -19.73 -30.83
CA THR A 303 -20.52 -19.44 -29.88
C THR A 303 -20.42 -20.38 -28.71
N HIS A 304 -19.64 -20.04 -27.71
CA HIS A 304 -19.85 -20.59 -26.38
C HIS A 304 -20.94 -19.79 -25.71
N SER A 305 -22.15 -20.38 -25.68
CA SER A 305 -23.25 -19.92 -24.86
C SER A 305 -22.89 -20.11 -23.41
N PHE A 306 -22.49 -19.06 -22.71
CA PHE A 306 -22.46 -19.04 -21.25
C PHE A 306 -23.90 -18.86 -20.77
N SER A 307 -24.47 -19.93 -20.24
CA SER A 307 -25.68 -19.85 -19.44
C SER A 307 -25.34 -19.20 -18.11
N SER A 308 -25.81 -17.98 -17.90
CA SER A 308 -25.73 -17.27 -16.62
C SER A 308 -26.71 -17.90 -15.64
N SER A 309 -26.21 -18.65 -14.67
CA SER A 309 -26.95 -18.91 -13.44
C SER A 309 -26.68 -17.73 -12.48
N ALA A 310 -27.69 -16.91 -12.28
CA ALA A 310 -27.68 -15.84 -11.31
C ALA A 310 -27.78 -16.44 -9.90
N GLY A 311 -26.68 -16.37 -9.15
CA GLY A 311 -26.66 -16.59 -7.70
C GLY A 311 -26.69 -15.23 -7.01
N SER A 312 -27.80 -14.89 -6.35
CA SER A 312 -27.95 -13.72 -5.51
C SER A 312 -27.14 -13.89 -4.22
N GLY A 313 -26.04 -13.16 -4.09
CA GLY A 313 -25.27 -13.01 -2.84
C GLY A 313 -25.49 -11.63 -2.25
N SER A 314 -26.10 -11.57 -1.08
CA SER A 314 -26.33 -10.36 -0.31
C SER A 314 -25.02 -9.71 0.13
N SER A 315 -24.80 -8.47 -0.28
CA SER A 315 -23.70 -7.63 0.20
C SER A 315 -24.08 -7.00 1.55
N SER A 316 -23.38 -7.38 2.62
CA SER A 316 -23.39 -6.63 3.87
C SER A 316 -22.41 -5.45 3.75
N SER A 317 -22.96 -4.24 3.75
CA SER A 317 -22.21 -2.99 3.82
C SER A 317 -21.60 -2.79 5.19
N PHE A 318 -20.29 -2.75 5.29
CA PHE A 318 -19.55 -2.30 6.47
C PHE A 318 -19.32 -0.79 6.36
N SER A 319 -19.97 -0.01 7.24
CA SER A 319 -19.75 1.43 7.36
C SER A 319 -18.80 1.68 8.52
N GLY A 320 -17.54 1.98 8.22
CA GLY A 320 -16.56 2.47 9.19
C GLY A 320 -16.69 3.97 9.35
N GLY A 321 -17.05 4.42 10.59
CA GLY A 321 -17.05 5.83 10.96
C GLY A 321 -15.60 6.31 11.14
N GLY A 322 -15.23 7.38 10.41
CA GLY A 322 -13.93 8.02 10.49
C GLY A 322 -13.70 8.72 11.82
N GLY A 323 -12.67 8.30 12.56
CA GLY A 323 -12.09 9.04 13.67
C GLY A 323 -10.63 9.33 13.36
N SER A 324 -10.22 10.59 13.42
CA SER A 324 -8.82 10.99 13.30
C SER A 324 -8.10 10.70 14.62
N SER A 325 -7.21 9.71 14.66
CA SER A 325 -6.31 9.52 15.78
C SER A 325 -5.01 10.28 15.50
N GLY A 326 -4.68 11.24 16.37
CA GLY A 326 -3.38 11.88 16.39
C GLY A 326 -2.55 11.28 17.52
N GLY A 327 -2.04 10.09 17.33
CA GLY A 327 -1.13 9.44 18.26
C GLY A 327 -0.18 8.56 17.45
N GLY A 328 1.06 9.01 17.24
CA GLY A 328 2.12 8.18 16.70
C GLY A 328 2.49 7.09 17.70
N GLY A 329 2.74 5.88 17.23
CA GLY A 329 3.14 4.79 18.09
C GLY A 329 2.99 3.44 17.41
N ALA A 330 3.59 2.42 18.01
CA ALA A 330 3.47 1.06 17.55
C ALA A 330 3.16 0.11 18.70
N SER A 331 2.42 -0.95 18.41
CA SER A 331 2.10 -2.03 19.34
C SER A 331 2.54 -3.39 18.79
N GLY A 332 2.73 -4.35 19.66
CA GLY A 332 3.05 -5.73 19.33
C GLY A 332 2.63 -6.69 20.43
N SER A 333 2.36 -7.92 20.04
CA SER A 333 2.00 -9.02 20.95
C SER A 333 2.92 -10.23 20.76
N TRP A 334 3.07 -11.08 21.80
CA TRP A 334 3.96 -12.23 21.77
C TRP A 334 3.34 -13.51 22.34
#